data_e4fea0f806ba26061cee93f2be79dca1
#
_entry.id   e4fea0f806ba26061cee93f2be79dca1
#
_cell.length_a   1.000
_cell.length_b   1.000
_cell.length_c   1.000
_cell.angle_alpha   90.00
_cell.angle_beta   90.00
_cell.angle_gamma   90.00
#
_symmetry.space_group_name_H-M   'P 1'
#
loop_
_entity.id
_entity.type
_entity.pdbx_description
1 polymer ?
#
loop_
_entity_poly.entity_id
_entity_poly.type
_entity_poly.pdbx_seq_one_letter_code
_entity_poly.pdbx_strand_id
1 'polypeptide(L)'
;QFFNQLTTMHGLIMVFGAIMPAFVGLANWLIPMMVGAPDMALPRMNNWSFWILPFAGAILLSTFFMEGGAPAFGWTFYAPLSTTFAPDTTDFFIFAVHLLGFSSIMGAINIIATVLNMKAPEMRLMDMPLFVWTWLITSFLLIGAMPVLAGAVTMMLTDRNFGTAFFDATGGGDPVLFQHIFWFFGHPEVYIMILPAFGV
;
A
#
# COMPACT_ATOMS: atom_id res chain seq x y z
N GLN A 1 11.72 22.14 -9.27
CA GLN A 1 10.99 21.62 -8.10
C GLN A 1 9.64 21.04 -8.49
N PHE A 2 8.78 21.80 -9.21
CA PHE A 2 7.44 21.32 -9.62
C PHE A 2 7.46 20.03 -10.45
N PHE A 3 8.40 19.84 -11.35
CA PHE A 3 8.59 18.58 -12.09
C PHE A 3 8.81 17.39 -11.16
N ASN A 4 9.65 17.53 -10.13
CA ASN A 4 9.91 16.47 -9.16
C ASN A 4 8.66 16.15 -8.32
N GLN A 5 7.86 17.14 -7.97
CA GLN A 5 6.56 16.94 -7.31
C GLN A 5 5.61 16.13 -8.20
N LEU A 6 5.49 16.50 -9.46
CA LEU A 6 4.66 15.76 -10.42
C LEU A 6 5.14 14.32 -10.61
N THR A 7 6.44 14.09 -10.74
CA THR A 7 7.02 12.75 -10.91
C THR A 7 6.77 11.89 -9.67
N THR A 8 6.96 12.45 -8.47
CA THR A 8 6.70 11.75 -7.20
C THR A 8 5.22 11.37 -7.09
N MET A 9 4.34 12.34 -7.31
CA MET A 9 2.90 12.14 -7.19
C MET A 9 2.36 11.20 -8.28
N HIS A 10 2.90 11.29 -9.51
CA HIS A 10 2.55 10.35 -10.58
C HIS A 10 2.86 8.91 -10.18
N GLY A 11 4.06 8.64 -9.66
CA GLY A 11 4.44 7.30 -9.20
C GLY A 11 3.51 6.78 -8.10
N LEU A 12 3.23 7.60 -7.09
CA LEU A 12 2.35 7.23 -5.98
C LEU A 12 0.89 7.01 -6.42
N ILE A 13 0.35 7.90 -7.24
CA ILE A 13 -1.02 7.77 -7.74
C ILE A 13 -1.18 6.56 -8.64
N MET A 14 -0.21 6.28 -9.52
CA MET A 14 -0.29 5.12 -10.41
C MET A 14 -0.23 3.81 -9.64
N VAL A 15 0.66 3.68 -8.68
CA VAL A 15 0.80 2.44 -7.89
C VAL A 15 -0.39 2.28 -6.93
N PHE A 16 -0.57 3.22 -6.02
CA PHE A 16 -1.52 3.08 -4.90
C PHE A 16 -2.93 3.59 -5.22
N GLY A 17 -3.08 4.51 -6.17
CA GLY A 17 -4.37 5.13 -6.50
C GLY A 17 -5.05 4.54 -7.73
N ALA A 18 -4.31 3.97 -8.68
CA ALA A 18 -4.87 3.42 -9.91
C ALA A 18 -4.76 1.89 -9.98
N ILE A 19 -3.53 1.34 -10.03
CA ILE A 19 -3.31 -0.08 -10.30
C ILE A 19 -3.88 -0.95 -9.18
N MET A 20 -3.46 -0.72 -7.94
CA MET A 20 -3.93 -1.53 -6.80
C MET A 20 -5.45 -1.45 -6.61
N PRO A 21 -6.09 -0.26 -6.55
CA PRO A 21 -7.54 -0.19 -6.40
C PRO A 21 -8.33 -0.81 -7.55
N ALA A 22 -7.85 -0.68 -8.81
CA ALA A 22 -8.51 -1.29 -9.95
C ALA A 22 -8.52 -2.82 -9.84
N PHE A 23 -7.39 -3.43 -9.53
CA PHE A 23 -7.31 -4.88 -9.35
C PHE A 23 -8.06 -5.37 -8.11
N VAL A 24 -8.01 -4.63 -6.99
CA VAL A 24 -8.79 -4.95 -5.78
C VAL A 24 -10.29 -4.86 -6.06
N GLY A 25 -10.74 -3.85 -6.81
CA GLY A 25 -12.13 -3.73 -7.23
C GLY A 25 -12.58 -4.93 -8.07
N LEU A 26 -11.76 -5.34 -9.04
CA LEU A 26 -11.99 -6.52 -9.86
C LEU A 26 -12.07 -7.81 -9.02
N ALA A 27 -11.17 -7.95 -8.04
CA ALA A 27 -11.15 -9.08 -7.12
C ALA A 27 -12.42 -9.17 -6.26
N ASN A 28 -12.83 -8.04 -5.69
CA ASN A 28 -14.05 -7.97 -4.88
C ASN A 28 -15.31 -8.34 -5.68
N TRP A 29 -15.31 -8.09 -6.97
CA TRP A 29 -16.40 -8.47 -7.85
C TRP A 29 -16.33 -9.94 -8.29
N LEU A 30 -15.17 -10.41 -8.75
CA LEU A 30 -15.03 -11.71 -9.39
C LEU A 30 -14.85 -12.86 -8.38
N ILE A 31 -14.09 -12.66 -7.30
CA ILE A 31 -13.75 -13.76 -6.37
C ILE A 31 -14.99 -14.42 -5.77
N PRO A 32 -15.99 -13.69 -5.21
CA PRO A 32 -17.18 -14.36 -4.68
C PRO A 32 -17.89 -15.21 -5.73
N MET A 33 -18.05 -14.70 -6.93
CA MET A 33 -18.67 -15.45 -8.03
C MET A 33 -17.86 -16.70 -8.42
N MET A 34 -16.54 -16.58 -8.47
CA MET A 34 -15.65 -17.68 -8.86
C MET A 34 -15.57 -18.81 -7.81
N VAL A 35 -15.71 -18.47 -6.52
CA VAL A 35 -15.70 -19.47 -5.44
C VAL A 35 -17.09 -19.91 -5.01
N GLY A 36 -18.16 -19.33 -5.59
CA GLY A 36 -19.54 -19.67 -5.25
C GLY A 36 -20.02 -19.05 -3.94
N ALA A 37 -19.40 -17.97 -3.48
CA ALA A 37 -19.81 -17.23 -2.29
C ALA A 37 -20.86 -16.17 -2.63
N PRO A 38 -21.83 -15.87 -1.74
CA PRO A 38 -22.84 -14.83 -1.97
C PRO A 38 -22.28 -13.41 -1.86
N ASP A 39 -21.21 -13.21 -1.08
CA ASP A 39 -20.53 -11.95 -0.83
C ASP A 39 -19.12 -12.22 -0.28
N MET A 40 -18.35 -11.17 -0.05
CA MET A 40 -17.10 -11.26 0.71
C MET A 40 -17.36 -11.65 2.17
N ALA A 41 -16.40 -12.33 2.81
CA ALA A 41 -16.54 -12.86 4.17
C ALA A 41 -16.82 -11.76 5.22
N LEU A 42 -16.23 -10.58 5.04
CA LEU A 42 -16.28 -9.47 5.98
C LEU A 42 -16.77 -8.17 5.31
N PRO A 43 -18.07 -8.09 4.92
CA PRO A 43 -18.55 -7.00 4.06
C PRO A 43 -18.45 -5.62 4.72
N ARG A 44 -18.61 -5.51 6.05
CA ARG A 44 -18.42 -4.23 6.77
C ARG A 44 -16.98 -3.75 6.72
N MET A 45 -16.02 -4.65 6.92
CA MET A 45 -14.60 -4.34 6.84
C MET A 45 -14.22 -4.00 5.39
N ASN A 46 -14.82 -4.67 4.41
CA ASN A 46 -14.64 -4.37 2.99
C ASN A 46 -15.07 -2.94 2.64
N ASN A 47 -16.25 -2.55 3.10
CA ASN A 47 -16.76 -1.19 2.92
C ASN A 47 -15.83 -0.15 3.59
N TRP A 48 -15.33 -0.46 4.77
CA TRP A 48 -14.42 0.44 5.49
C TRP A 48 -13.08 0.60 4.76
N SER A 49 -12.50 -0.52 4.28
CA SER A 49 -11.26 -0.48 3.49
C SER A 49 -11.40 0.40 2.24
N PHE A 50 -12.54 0.31 1.56
CA PHE A 50 -12.81 1.16 0.39
C PHE A 50 -12.85 2.66 0.77
N TRP A 51 -13.61 3.04 1.80
CA TRP A 51 -13.78 4.45 2.14
C TRP A 51 -12.51 5.13 2.67
N ILE A 52 -11.56 4.37 3.19
CA ILE A 52 -10.24 4.90 3.56
C ILE A 52 -9.45 5.39 2.34
N LEU A 53 -9.60 4.74 1.16
CA LEU A 53 -8.86 5.10 -0.05
C LEU A 53 -9.12 6.55 -0.52
N PRO A 54 -10.36 7.02 -0.70
CA PRO A 54 -10.60 8.40 -1.09
C PRO A 54 -10.12 9.41 -0.04
N PHE A 55 -10.15 9.09 1.26
CA PHE A 55 -9.57 9.96 2.28
C PHE A 55 -8.06 10.05 2.16
N ALA A 56 -7.37 8.93 2.00
CA ALA A 56 -5.94 8.90 1.78
C ALA A 56 -5.54 9.67 0.50
N GLY A 57 -6.28 9.48 -0.58
CA GLY A 57 -6.09 10.21 -1.83
C GLY A 57 -6.31 11.73 -1.65
N ALA A 58 -7.34 12.14 -0.91
CA ALA A 58 -7.60 13.54 -0.63
C ALA A 58 -6.46 14.17 0.18
N ILE A 59 -5.96 13.51 1.22
CA ILE A 59 -4.80 13.96 2.00
C ILE A 59 -3.58 14.11 1.10
N LEU A 60 -3.30 13.11 0.28
CA LEU A 60 -2.15 13.14 -0.63
C LEU A 60 -2.25 14.30 -1.63
N LEU A 61 -3.40 14.49 -2.26
CA LEU A 61 -3.62 15.56 -3.24
C LEU A 61 -3.65 16.95 -2.58
N SER A 62 -4.08 17.08 -1.33
CA SER A 62 -4.09 18.34 -0.62
C SER A 62 -2.69 18.94 -0.45
N THR A 63 -1.64 18.13 -0.46
CA THR A 63 -0.25 18.59 -0.34
C THR A 63 0.16 19.55 -1.47
N PHE A 64 -0.46 19.50 -2.63
CA PHE A 64 -0.21 20.45 -3.72
C PHE A 64 -0.63 21.89 -3.38
N PHE A 65 -1.59 22.06 -2.48
CA PHE A 65 -2.18 23.34 -2.10
C PHE A 65 -1.63 23.88 -0.78
N MET A 66 -0.72 23.14 -0.14
CA MET A 66 -0.10 23.53 1.12
C MET A 66 1.23 24.25 0.89
N GLU A 67 1.68 25.01 1.89
CA GLU A 67 3.00 25.63 1.88
C GLU A 67 4.10 24.56 1.76
N GLY A 68 5.08 24.79 0.88
CA GLY A 68 6.10 23.79 0.53
C GLY A 68 5.72 22.89 -0.64
N GLY A 69 4.43 22.77 -0.98
CA GLY A 69 3.94 21.96 -2.09
C GLY A 69 4.00 20.45 -1.84
N ALA A 70 3.68 19.67 -2.86
CA ALA A 70 3.71 18.21 -2.78
C ALA A 70 5.14 17.65 -2.58
N PRO A 71 5.30 16.45 -2.04
CA PRO A 71 6.59 15.78 -1.93
C PRO A 71 7.32 15.67 -3.27
N ALA A 72 8.65 15.84 -3.27
CA ALA A 72 9.48 15.95 -4.47
C ALA A 72 10.69 14.99 -4.49
N PHE A 73 10.62 13.90 -3.73
CA PHE A 73 11.74 12.99 -3.48
C PHE A 73 11.61 11.62 -4.21
N GLY A 74 10.68 11.51 -5.15
CA GLY A 74 10.39 10.25 -5.86
C GLY A 74 9.49 9.31 -5.06
N TRP A 75 8.92 8.30 -5.73
CA TRP A 75 7.99 7.35 -5.09
C TRP A 75 8.65 6.41 -4.09
N THR A 76 9.98 6.31 -4.10
CA THR A 76 10.75 5.51 -3.13
C THR A 76 11.12 6.26 -1.85
N PHE A 77 10.90 7.58 -1.83
CA PHE A 77 11.08 8.49 -0.70
C PHE A 77 12.30 8.21 0.19
N TYR A 78 13.48 8.06 -0.43
CA TYR A 78 14.73 7.79 0.29
C TYR A 78 15.14 8.91 1.24
N ALA A 79 15.55 8.53 2.44
CA ALA A 79 16.30 9.41 3.33
C ALA A 79 17.73 9.65 2.78
N PRO A 80 18.36 10.83 3.02
CA PRO A 80 17.88 11.94 3.84
C PRO A 80 16.97 12.94 3.10
N LEU A 81 16.69 12.72 1.80
CA LEU A 81 15.88 13.65 1.00
C LEU A 81 14.45 13.77 1.52
N SER A 82 13.87 12.67 2.00
CA SER A 82 12.52 12.62 2.58
C SER A 82 12.45 12.99 4.06
N THR A 83 13.58 13.07 4.75
CA THR A 83 13.67 13.47 6.16
C THR A 83 14.13 14.92 6.28
N THR A 84 15.42 15.18 6.20
CA THR A 84 16.04 16.49 6.50
C THR A 84 15.69 17.57 5.48
N PHE A 85 15.55 17.22 4.20
CA PHE A 85 15.36 18.17 3.10
C PHE A 85 13.91 18.28 2.61
N ALA A 86 13.00 17.52 3.19
CA ALA A 86 11.61 17.47 2.77
C ALA A 86 10.76 18.54 3.48
N PRO A 87 9.74 19.12 2.80
CA PRO A 87 8.81 20.05 3.40
C PRO A 87 7.91 19.37 4.46
N ASP A 88 7.25 20.16 5.30
CA ASP A 88 6.34 19.67 6.34
C ASP A 88 5.14 18.90 5.75
N THR A 89 4.77 19.16 4.51
CA THR A 89 3.76 18.42 3.77
C THR A 89 4.08 16.94 3.63
N THR A 90 5.33 16.52 3.86
CA THR A 90 5.76 15.13 3.88
C THR A 90 5.07 14.33 4.98
N ASP A 91 4.71 14.96 6.09
CA ASP A 91 3.98 14.24 7.15
C ASP A 91 2.56 13.87 6.71
N PHE A 92 1.89 14.70 5.93
CA PHE A 92 0.61 14.36 5.30
C PHE A 92 0.75 13.21 4.30
N PHE A 93 1.84 13.20 3.52
CA PHE A 93 2.18 12.06 2.67
C PHE A 93 2.35 10.77 3.50
N ILE A 94 3.07 10.81 4.61
CA ILE A 94 3.27 9.66 5.50
C ILE A 94 1.92 9.16 6.04
N PHE A 95 1.03 10.04 6.49
CA PHE A 95 -0.32 9.68 6.93
C PHE A 95 -1.14 9.05 5.80
N ALA A 96 -1.08 9.59 4.59
CA ALA A 96 -1.76 9.00 3.45
C ALA A 96 -1.27 7.57 3.17
N VAL A 97 0.05 7.34 3.19
CA VAL A 97 0.64 6.00 2.99
C VAL A 97 0.20 5.02 4.09
N HIS A 98 0.12 5.45 5.36
CA HIS A 98 -0.41 4.61 6.44
C HIS A 98 -1.86 4.19 6.19
N LEU A 99 -2.71 5.13 5.77
CA LEU A 99 -4.12 4.85 5.47
C LEU A 99 -4.24 3.87 4.28
N LEU A 100 -3.45 4.05 3.23
CA LEU A 100 -3.41 3.15 2.08
C LEU A 100 -2.98 1.75 2.49
N GLY A 101 -1.93 1.65 3.32
CA GLY A 101 -1.46 0.37 3.86
C GLY A 101 -2.50 -0.33 4.72
N PHE A 102 -3.16 0.40 5.60
CA PHE A 102 -4.22 -0.15 6.45
C PHE A 102 -5.41 -0.66 5.63
N SER A 103 -5.86 0.10 4.62
CA SER A 103 -6.88 -0.32 3.67
C SER A 103 -6.49 -1.64 2.98
N SER A 104 -5.24 -1.73 2.49
CA SER A 104 -4.73 -2.90 1.78
C SER A 104 -4.69 -4.16 2.65
N ILE A 105 -4.27 -4.04 3.92
CA ILE A 105 -4.25 -5.15 4.87
C ILE A 105 -5.68 -5.65 5.14
N MET A 106 -6.64 -4.75 5.35
CA MET A 106 -8.04 -5.14 5.56
C MET A 106 -8.62 -5.87 4.36
N GLY A 107 -8.35 -5.37 3.14
CA GLY A 107 -8.76 -6.04 1.91
C GLY A 107 -8.14 -7.42 1.76
N ALA A 108 -6.86 -7.57 2.08
CA ALA A 108 -6.14 -8.84 2.02
C ALA A 108 -6.71 -9.88 3.00
N ILE A 109 -6.98 -9.48 4.25
CA ILE A 109 -7.62 -10.35 5.26
C ILE A 109 -8.99 -10.82 4.75
N ASN A 110 -9.76 -9.91 4.16
CA ASN A 110 -11.09 -10.22 3.64
C ASN A 110 -11.04 -11.22 2.47
N ILE A 111 -10.11 -11.04 1.54
CA ILE A 111 -9.92 -11.98 0.41
C ILE A 111 -9.51 -13.36 0.93
N ILE A 112 -8.54 -13.45 1.84
CA ILE A 112 -8.13 -14.73 2.43
C ILE A 112 -9.31 -15.42 3.11
N ALA A 113 -10.05 -14.69 3.95
CA ALA A 113 -11.20 -15.22 4.66
C ALA A 113 -12.29 -15.74 3.68
N THR A 114 -12.55 -14.99 2.61
CA THR A 114 -13.53 -15.36 1.59
C THR A 114 -13.11 -16.64 0.86
N VAL A 115 -11.88 -16.68 0.35
CA VAL A 115 -11.38 -17.79 -0.45
C VAL A 115 -11.29 -19.07 0.38
N LEU A 116 -10.79 -19.00 1.61
CA LEU A 116 -10.58 -20.20 2.42
C LEU A 116 -11.86 -20.71 3.08
N ASN A 117 -12.78 -19.82 3.50
CA ASN A 117 -13.91 -20.20 4.34
C ASN A 117 -15.27 -20.19 3.61
N MET A 118 -15.39 -19.46 2.48
CA MET A 118 -16.67 -19.27 1.81
C MET A 118 -16.76 -19.94 0.44
N LYS A 119 -15.73 -20.67 0.01
CA LYS A 119 -15.81 -21.45 -1.22
C LYS A 119 -16.91 -22.50 -1.15
N ALA A 120 -17.51 -22.84 -2.29
CA ALA A 120 -18.54 -23.88 -2.38
C ALA A 120 -18.05 -25.19 -1.73
N PRO A 121 -18.92 -25.92 -0.98
CA PRO A 121 -18.51 -27.09 -0.21
C PRO A 121 -17.83 -28.20 -1.03
N GLU A 122 -18.21 -28.33 -2.29
CA GLU A 122 -17.68 -29.35 -3.21
C GLU A 122 -16.37 -28.87 -3.89
N MET A 123 -16.02 -27.58 -3.82
CA MET A 123 -14.84 -27.02 -4.46
C MET A 123 -13.59 -27.27 -3.61
N ARG A 124 -12.67 -28.06 -4.12
CA ARG A 124 -11.34 -28.22 -3.51
C ARG A 124 -10.47 -26.99 -3.86
N LEU A 125 -9.42 -26.77 -3.10
CA LEU A 125 -8.49 -25.65 -3.36
C LEU A 125 -7.90 -25.72 -4.77
N MET A 126 -7.57 -26.92 -5.26
CA MET A 126 -6.98 -27.10 -6.59
C MET A 126 -7.99 -26.93 -7.75
N ASP A 127 -9.28 -26.91 -7.45
CA ASP A 127 -10.34 -26.70 -8.45
C ASP A 127 -10.63 -25.19 -8.65
N MET A 128 -10.05 -24.33 -7.83
CA MET A 128 -10.24 -22.87 -7.92
C MET A 128 -9.58 -22.32 -9.20
N PRO A 129 -10.23 -21.32 -9.85
CA PRO A 129 -9.64 -20.59 -10.97
C PRO A 129 -8.30 -19.96 -10.63
N LEU A 130 -7.42 -19.81 -11.63
CA LEU A 130 -6.09 -19.23 -11.45
C LEU A 130 -6.15 -17.81 -10.87
N PHE A 131 -7.12 -17.00 -11.27
CA PHE A 131 -7.33 -15.66 -10.73
C PHE A 131 -7.54 -15.68 -9.21
N VAL A 132 -8.28 -16.63 -8.68
CA VAL A 132 -8.49 -16.77 -7.22
C VAL A 132 -7.18 -17.13 -6.51
N TRP A 133 -6.38 -18.01 -7.10
CA TRP A 133 -5.07 -18.37 -6.58
C TRP A 133 -4.09 -17.18 -6.57
N THR A 134 -4.03 -16.42 -7.66
CA THR A 134 -3.15 -15.24 -7.71
C THR A 134 -3.52 -14.23 -6.66
N TRP A 135 -4.81 -14.01 -6.41
CA TRP A 135 -5.28 -13.12 -5.35
C TRP A 135 -5.04 -13.67 -3.95
N LEU A 136 -5.17 -14.95 -3.74
CA LEU A 136 -4.85 -15.57 -2.45
C LEU A 136 -3.38 -15.35 -2.09
N ILE A 137 -2.46 -15.59 -3.04
CA ILE A 137 -1.03 -15.36 -2.87
C ILE A 137 -0.75 -13.85 -2.68
N THR A 138 -1.32 -13.01 -3.51
CA THR A 138 -1.19 -11.54 -3.40
C THR A 138 -1.61 -11.04 -2.02
N SER A 139 -2.68 -11.59 -1.46
CA SER A 139 -3.17 -11.22 -0.13
C SER A 139 -2.19 -11.60 0.99
N PHE A 140 -1.53 -12.74 0.90
CA PHE A 140 -0.46 -13.11 1.84
C PHE A 140 0.76 -12.19 1.70
N LEU A 141 1.14 -11.81 0.49
CA LEU A 141 2.23 -10.86 0.25
C LEU A 141 1.89 -9.47 0.84
N LEU A 142 0.66 -9.00 0.67
CA LEU A 142 0.18 -7.74 1.26
C LEU A 142 0.30 -7.75 2.79
N ILE A 143 -0.15 -8.80 3.45
CA ILE A 143 -0.06 -8.91 4.92
C ILE A 143 1.40 -8.94 5.39
N GLY A 144 2.30 -9.56 4.63
CA GLY A 144 3.71 -9.61 4.97
C GLY A 144 4.47 -8.31 4.70
N ALA A 145 4.15 -7.62 3.60
CA ALA A 145 4.92 -6.47 3.11
C ALA A 145 4.44 -5.12 3.68
N MET A 146 3.12 -4.90 3.77
CA MET A 146 2.58 -3.59 4.18
C MET A 146 2.96 -3.16 5.60
N PRO A 147 3.01 -4.02 6.62
CA PRO A 147 3.49 -3.61 7.94
C PRO A 147 4.95 -3.15 7.95
N VAL A 148 5.79 -3.70 7.08
CA VAL A 148 7.20 -3.29 6.96
C VAL A 148 7.30 -1.88 6.37
N LEU A 149 6.50 -1.56 5.34
CA LEU A 149 6.40 -0.20 4.84
C LEU A 149 5.89 0.76 5.92
N ALA A 150 4.83 0.38 6.64
CA ALA A 150 4.30 1.19 7.75
C ALA A 150 5.38 1.46 8.81
N GLY A 151 6.20 0.46 9.14
CA GLY A 151 7.34 0.61 10.03
C GLY A 151 8.37 1.62 9.51
N ALA A 152 8.76 1.50 8.23
CA ALA A 152 9.73 2.42 7.60
C ALA A 152 9.26 3.87 7.63
N VAL A 153 8.00 4.13 7.26
CA VAL A 153 7.46 5.51 7.25
C VAL A 153 7.15 6.02 8.64
N THR A 154 6.89 5.15 9.63
CA THR A 154 6.79 5.54 11.05
C THR A 154 8.17 5.97 11.59
N MET A 155 9.24 5.23 11.31
CA MET A 155 10.60 5.63 11.66
C MET A 155 10.98 6.95 11.01
N MET A 156 10.58 7.17 9.76
CA MET A 156 10.76 8.44 9.06
C MET A 156 9.99 9.58 9.76
N LEU A 157 8.76 9.35 10.17
CA LEU A 157 7.94 10.33 10.89
C LEU A 157 8.59 10.73 12.23
N THR A 158 9.16 9.75 12.95
CA THR A 158 9.83 10.02 14.21
C THR A 158 11.15 10.75 14.04
N ASP A 159 11.92 10.45 13.00
CA ASP A 159 13.14 11.20 12.66
C ASP A 159 12.83 12.69 12.33
N ARG A 160 11.68 12.92 11.70
CA ARG A 160 11.24 14.28 11.33
C ARG A 160 10.73 15.11 12.52
N ASN A 161 9.98 14.48 13.45
CA ASN A 161 9.17 15.21 14.43
C ASN A 161 9.56 14.92 15.89
N PHE A 162 10.25 13.84 16.19
CA PHE A 162 10.52 13.39 17.56
C PHE A 162 12.00 13.28 17.90
N GLY A 163 12.90 13.73 17.02
CA GLY A 163 14.34 13.78 17.26
C GLY A 163 15.00 12.40 17.32
N THR A 164 14.40 11.36 16.75
CA THR A 164 15.10 10.09 16.53
C THR A 164 16.07 10.26 15.34
N ALA A 165 17.01 9.35 15.20
CA ALA A 165 18.04 9.39 14.16
C ALA A 165 18.22 8.03 13.48
N PHE A 166 17.12 7.34 13.15
CA PHE A 166 17.21 6.05 12.48
C PHE A 166 17.93 6.12 11.14
N PHE A 167 17.68 7.20 10.39
CA PHE A 167 18.17 7.40 9.03
C PHE A 167 19.12 8.60 8.90
N ASP A 168 19.49 9.24 10.01
CA ASP A 168 20.44 10.35 10.03
C ASP A 168 21.82 9.87 10.50
N ALA A 169 22.80 9.92 9.58
CA ALA A 169 24.17 9.52 9.87
C ALA A 169 24.85 10.41 10.92
N THR A 170 24.45 11.66 11.06
CA THR A 170 25.03 12.58 12.07
C THR A 170 24.59 12.21 13.47
N GLY A 171 23.41 11.64 13.62
CA GLY A 171 22.86 11.11 14.88
C GLY A 171 23.20 9.65 15.16
N GLY A 172 24.02 9.01 14.31
CA GLY A 172 24.41 7.59 14.48
C GLY A 172 23.53 6.59 13.74
N GLY A 173 22.57 7.05 12.94
CA GLY A 173 21.73 6.23 12.08
C GLY A 173 22.36 5.94 10.72
N ASP A 174 21.61 5.29 9.84
CA ASP A 174 22.07 4.94 8.49
C ASP A 174 20.96 5.12 7.45
N PRO A 175 21.11 6.05 6.47
CA PRO A 175 20.16 6.21 5.38
C PRO A 175 19.97 4.93 4.53
N VAL A 176 20.98 4.07 4.45
CA VAL A 176 20.91 2.79 3.73
C VAL A 176 19.93 1.83 4.42
N LEU A 177 19.77 1.92 5.73
CA LEU A 177 18.77 1.15 6.48
C LEU A 177 17.37 1.41 5.94
N PHE A 178 17.02 2.68 5.61
CA PHE A 178 15.74 2.99 4.99
C PHE A 178 15.56 2.24 3.67
N GLN A 179 16.57 2.21 2.81
CA GLN A 179 16.51 1.54 1.53
C GLN A 179 16.28 0.04 1.70
N HIS A 180 16.94 -0.62 2.63
CA HIS A 180 16.73 -2.04 2.91
C HIS A 180 15.31 -2.33 3.38
N ILE A 181 14.79 -1.57 4.34
CA ILE A 181 13.43 -1.74 4.85
C ILE A 181 12.41 -1.44 3.75
N PHE A 182 12.60 -0.34 3.01
CA PHE A 182 11.71 0.02 1.90
C PHE A 182 11.65 -1.09 0.84
N TRP A 183 12.79 -1.64 0.40
CA TRP A 183 12.79 -2.65 -0.65
C TRP A 183 12.37 -4.03 -0.17
N PHE A 184 12.38 -4.30 1.12
CA PHE A 184 11.71 -5.47 1.67
C PHE A 184 10.18 -5.43 1.42
N PHE A 185 9.59 -4.25 1.41
CA PHE A 185 8.25 -4.02 0.89
C PHE A 185 8.24 -3.91 -0.63
N GLY A 186 9.15 -3.12 -1.21
CA GLY A 186 9.08 -2.65 -2.59
C GLY A 186 9.16 -3.77 -3.63
N HIS A 187 9.92 -4.84 -3.40
CA HIS A 187 9.93 -5.98 -4.31
C HIS A 187 8.64 -6.83 -4.21
N PRO A 188 8.16 -7.23 -3.04
CA PRO A 188 6.81 -7.83 -2.95
C PRO A 188 5.71 -6.99 -3.59
N GLU A 189 5.79 -5.66 -3.50
CA GLU A 189 4.81 -4.76 -4.10
C GLU A 189 4.69 -4.92 -5.62
N VAL A 190 5.82 -5.06 -6.33
CA VAL A 190 5.78 -5.27 -7.79
C VAL A 190 5.16 -6.63 -8.15
N TYR A 191 5.33 -7.64 -7.31
CA TYR A 191 4.61 -8.92 -7.47
C TYR A 191 3.13 -8.81 -7.11
N ILE A 192 2.79 -8.05 -6.08
CA ILE A 192 1.40 -7.73 -5.71
C ILE A 192 0.66 -7.09 -6.90
N MET A 193 1.35 -6.22 -7.65
CA MET A 193 0.77 -5.58 -8.84
C MET A 193 0.61 -6.54 -10.02
N ILE A 194 1.57 -7.44 -10.27
CA ILE A 194 1.57 -8.25 -11.48
C ILE A 194 0.84 -9.58 -11.35
N LEU A 195 0.84 -10.21 -10.18
CA LEU A 195 0.21 -11.52 -9.98
C LEU A 195 -1.28 -11.54 -10.35
N PRO A 196 -2.12 -10.57 -9.95
CA PRO A 196 -3.50 -10.52 -10.38
C PRO A 196 -3.67 -10.52 -11.90
N ALA A 197 -2.79 -9.81 -12.61
CA ALA A 197 -2.82 -9.76 -14.07
C ALA A 197 -2.49 -11.11 -14.72
N PHE A 198 -1.67 -11.95 -14.08
CA PHE A 198 -1.40 -13.31 -14.57
C PHE A 198 -2.57 -14.26 -14.37
N GLY A 199 -3.52 -13.91 -13.53
CA GLY A 199 -4.70 -14.71 -13.26
C GLY A 199 -5.91 -14.39 -14.15
N VAL A 200 -5.85 -13.32 -14.95
CA VAL A 200 -6.95 -12.86 -15.82
C VAL A 200 -7.01 -13.65 -17.12
#